data_1edab76461d92a0475f9fe39c0c60f15
#
_entry.id   1edab76461d92a0475f9fe39c0c60f15
#
_cell.length_a   1.000
_cell.length_b   1.000
_cell.length_c   1.000
_cell.angle_alpha   90.00
_cell.angle_beta   90.00
_cell.angle_gamma   90.00
#
_symmetry.space_group_name_H-M   'P 1'
#
loop_
_entity.id
_entity.type
_entity.pdbx_description
1 polymer ?
#
loop_
_entity_poly.entity_id
_entity_poly.type
_entity_poly.pdbx_seq_one_letter_code
_entity_poly.pdbx_strand_id
1 'polypeptide(L)'
;MSRIVDEPYFTYSAYSALATGIQVKCPKCHGAGVVTADDDNAYFRCLSCGHQEICDWTIYRYDVHNQCKNCGRYYRVDIEDTAKQHFSVLHVACPYCGTTMSGEVHKTAEAFSYIGEIRDGREPYFGLELWFLTSFQGKPVWALNREHLAYLIDYLSADLREKPLGRAKKTQSDSLPTFMKTAKNRERIVKLLRQMQEK
;
A
#
# COMPACT_ATOMS: atom_id res chain seq x y z
N MET A 1 9.39 -33.74 12.38
CA MET A 1 9.10 -32.49 13.13
C MET A 1 9.62 -31.34 12.28
N SER A 2 8.73 -30.58 11.64
CA SER A 2 9.11 -29.42 10.80
C SER A 2 9.36 -28.20 11.67
N ARG A 3 10.42 -27.46 11.38
CA ARG A 3 10.84 -26.28 12.15
C ARG A 3 10.96 -25.09 11.19
N ILE A 4 10.49 -23.92 11.61
CA ILE A 4 10.63 -22.67 10.88
C ILE A 4 11.05 -21.54 11.81
N VAL A 5 11.93 -20.67 11.33
CA VAL A 5 12.23 -19.38 11.93
C VAL A 5 11.33 -18.35 11.28
N ASP A 6 10.66 -17.53 12.09
CA ASP A 6 9.76 -16.49 11.60
C ASP A 6 10.54 -15.36 10.92
N GLU A 7 9.92 -14.71 9.96
CA GLU A 7 10.52 -13.62 9.20
C GLU A 7 10.37 -12.27 9.93
N PRO A 8 11.27 -11.30 9.69
CA PRO A 8 11.11 -9.94 10.18
C PRO A 8 9.79 -9.31 9.74
N TYR A 9 9.20 -8.45 10.58
CA TYR A 9 7.87 -7.87 10.39
C TYR A 9 7.64 -7.23 9.01
N PHE A 10 8.67 -6.62 8.42
CA PHE A 10 8.55 -5.91 7.13
C PHE A 10 8.81 -6.77 5.89
N THR A 11 9.18 -8.05 6.05
CA THR A 11 9.55 -8.92 4.92
C THR A 11 8.42 -9.01 3.88
N TYR A 12 7.17 -9.11 4.33
CA TYR A 12 6.00 -9.21 3.45
C TYR A 12 5.00 -8.08 3.72
N SER A 13 5.46 -6.84 3.67
CA SER A 13 4.61 -5.65 3.66
C SER A 13 4.24 -5.25 2.23
N ALA A 14 3.22 -4.41 2.05
CA ALA A 14 2.92 -3.84 0.74
C ALA A 14 4.14 -3.08 0.19
N TYR A 15 4.89 -2.41 1.05
CA TYR A 15 6.12 -1.68 0.69
C TYR A 15 7.24 -2.60 0.18
N SER A 16 7.56 -3.68 0.91
CA SER A 16 8.62 -4.61 0.47
C SER A 16 8.24 -5.39 -0.79
N ALA A 17 6.94 -5.66 -0.96
CA ALA A 17 6.43 -6.35 -2.14
C ALA A 17 6.51 -5.51 -3.42
N LEU A 18 6.73 -4.19 -3.34
CA LEU A 18 6.91 -3.35 -4.52
C LEU A 18 8.17 -3.70 -5.31
N ALA A 19 9.23 -4.09 -4.63
CA ALA A 19 10.47 -4.51 -5.29
C ALA A 19 10.32 -5.85 -6.02
N THR A 20 9.52 -6.79 -5.47
CA THR A 20 9.27 -8.13 -6.03
C THR A 20 7.96 -8.23 -6.79
N GLY A 21 7.09 -7.22 -6.65
CA GLY A 21 5.76 -7.12 -7.23
C GLY A 21 4.66 -7.70 -6.36
N ILE A 22 3.51 -7.02 -6.36
CA ILE A 22 2.25 -7.52 -5.78
C ILE A 22 1.46 -8.20 -6.90
N GLN A 23 1.15 -9.48 -6.75
CA GLN A 23 0.37 -10.21 -7.74
C GLN A 23 -1.13 -9.93 -7.57
N VAL A 24 -1.76 -9.49 -8.65
CA VAL A 24 -3.15 -9.02 -8.67
C VAL A 24 -3.93 -9.62 -9.82
N LYS A 25 -5.24 -9.48 -9.78
CA LYS A 25 -6.15 -9.88 -10.84
C LYS A 25 -6.35 -8.73 -11.81
N CYS A 26 -6.15 -8.99 -13.09
CA CYS A 26 -6.36 -7.98 -14.14
C CYS A 26 -7.84 -7.56 -14.22
N PRO A 27 -8.15 -6.25 -14.24
CA PRO A 27 -9.53 -5.77 -14.33
C PRO A 27 -10.18 -6.06 -15.70
N LYS A 28 -9.37 -6.29 -16.76
CA LYS A 28 -9.87 -6.54 -18.12
C LYS A 28 -10.10 -8.02 -18.44
N CYS A 29 -9.10 -8.86 -18.18
CA CYS A 29 -9.17 -10.27 -18.58
C CYS A 29 -9.25 -11.25 -17.41
N HIS A 30 -9.22 -10.75 -16.17
CA HIS A 30 -9.21 -11.52 -14.93
C HIS A 30 -8.00 -12.48 -14.78
N GLY A 31 -7.03 -12.41 -15.69
CA GLY A 31 -5.76 -13.13 -15.58
C GLY A 31 -4.80 -12.50 -14.56
N ALA A 32 -3.65 -13.13 -14.35
CA ALA A 32 -2.65 -12.62 -13.43
C ALA A 32 -1.99 -11.34 -13.95
N GLY A 33 -1.75 -10.39 -13.06
CA GLY A 33 -0.98 -9.18 -13.29
C GLY A 33 -0.07 -8.90 -12.11
N VAL A 34 0.80 -7.91 -12.27
CA VAL A 34 1.76 -7.49 -11.25
C VAL A 34 1.69 -5.98 -11.08
N VAL A 35 1.66 -5.53 -9.83
CA VAL A 35 1.85 -4.14 -9.44
C VAL A 35 3.25 -3.97 -8.86
N THR A 36 4.02 -3.06 -9.42
CA THR A 36 5.31 -2.60 -8.92
C THR A 36 5.26 -1.11 -8.67
N ALA A 37 6.20 -0.53 -7.95
CA ALA A 37 6.30 0.91 -7.79
C ALA A 37 7.77 1.34 -7.64
N ASP A 38 8.01 2.59 -8.00
CA ASP A 38 9.21 3.36 -7.68
C ASP A 38 8.85 4.52 -6.72
N ASP A 39 9.73 5.50 -6.60
CA ASP A 39 9.54 6.62 -5.67
C ASP A 39 8.35 7.52 -6.05
N ASP A 40 7.97 7.59 -7.32
CA ASP A 40 6.98 8.53 -7.84
C ASP A 40 5.70 7.86 -8.33
N ASN A 41 5.80 6.63 -8.87
CA ASN A 41 4.70 5.99 -9.59
C ASN A 41 4.53 4.52 -9.20
N ALA A 42 3.28 4.06 -9.26
CA ALA A 42 2.95 2.65 -9.30
C ALA A 42 2.58 2.22 -10.72
N TYR A 43 2.97 1.00 -11.08
CA TYR A 43 2.81 0.42 -12.41
C TYR A 43 2.05 -0.89 -12.29
N PHE A 44 0.95 -1.00 -12.99
CA PHE A 44 0.26 -2.27 -13.19
C PHE A 44 0.57 -2.83 -14.58
N ARG A 45 0.85 -4.12 -14.66
CA ARG A 45 1.01 -4.87 -15.90
C ARG A 45 0.33 -6.23 -15.83
N CYS A 46 -0.59 -6.49 -16.77
CA CYS A 46 -1.19 -7.81 -16.94
C CYS A 46 -0.23 -8.75 -17.69
N LEU A 47 -0.07 -9.96 -17.18
CA LEU A 47 0.79 -10.98 -17.79
C LEU A 47 0.09 -11.73 -18.94
N SER A 48 -1.24 -11.66 -19.02
CA SER A 48 -2.04 -12.40 -20.02
C SER A 48 -2.45 -11.55 -21.21
N CYS A 49 -3.02 -10.35 -20.98
CA CYS A 49 -3.56 -9.51 -22.08
C CYS A 49 -2.71 -8.26 -22.36
N GLY A 50 -1.61 -8.04 -21.63
CA GLY A 50 -0.72 -6.91 -21.83
C GLY A 50 -1.28 -5.56 -21.37
N HIS A 51 -2.46 -5.52 -20.71
CA HIS A 51 -3.01 -4.28 -20.17
C HIS A 51 -2.06 -3.68 -19.14
N GLN A 52 -1.85 -2.37 -19.22
CA GLN A 52 -0.96 -1.59 -18.35
C GLN A 52 -1.68 -0.34 -17.86
N GLU A 53 -1.39 0.06 -16.63
CA GLU A 53 -1.83 1.30 -16.01
C GLU A 53 -0.69 1.90 -15.20
N ILE A 54 -0.67 3.23 -15.08
CA ILE A 54 0.30 3.97 -14.29
C ILE A 54 -0.50 4.86 -13.35
N CYS A 55 -0.11 4.87 -12.09
CA CYS A 55 -0.68 5.71 -11.04
C CYS A 55 0.43 6.56 -10.42
N ASP A 56 0.34 7.88 -10.56
CA ASP A 56 1.15 8.81 -9.76
C ASP A 56 0.58 8.79 -8.33
N TRP A 57 1.37 8.35 -7.38
CA TRP A 57 1.00 8.27 -5.97
C TRP A 57 1.69 9.31 -5.10
N THR A 58 2.38 10.27 -5.75
CA THR A 58 3.00 11.40 -5.07
C THR A 58 1.92 12.27 -4.45
N ILE A 59 2.00 12.49 -3.15
CA ILE A 59 1.14 13.45 -2.47
C ILE A 59 1.72 14.83 -2.70
N TYR A 60 0.89 15.72 -3.23
CA TYR A 60 1.27 17.12 -3.45
C TYR A 60 0.53 18.01 -2.47
N ARG A 61 1.27 18.95 -1.89
CA ARG A 61 0.69 20.09 -1.18
C ARG A 61 0.63 21.28 -2.14
N TYR A 62 -0.50 21.97 -2.09
CA TYR A 62 -0.72 23.19 -2.87
C TYR A 62 -0.88 24.36 -1.91
N ASP A 63 -0.15 25.43 -2.14
CA ASP A 63 -0.26 26.63 -1.33
C ASP A 63 -0.06 27.91 -2.16
N VAL A 64 -0.54 29.03 -1.61
CA VAL A 64 -0.18 30.38 -2.06
C VAL A 64 0.61 31.04 -0.96
N HIS A 65 1.82 31.46 -1.25
CA HIS A 65 2.65 32.17 -0.30
C HIS A 65 3.30 33.41 -0.92
N ASN A 66 3.39 34.47 -0.15
CA ASN A 66 4.03 35.72 -0.57
C ASN A 66 4.18 36.66 0.64
N GLN A 67 4.77 37.84 0.40
CA GLN A 67 4.76 38.95 1.34
C GLN A 67 3.50 39.81 1.13
N CYS A 68 2.74 40.07 2.19
CA CYS A 68 1.53 40.87 2.10
C CYS A 68 1.88 42.36 1.82
N LYS A 69 1.34 42.92 0.73
CA LYS A 69 1.58 44.31 0.35
C LYS A 69 0.99 45.34 1.33
N ASN A 70 0.01 44.91 2.15
CA ASN A 70 -0.62 45.82 3.12
C ASN A 70 0.07 45.79 4.47
N CYS A 71 0.33 44.60 5.07
CA CYS A 71 0.91 44.51 6.41
C CYS A 71 2.38 44.10 6.42
N GLY A 72 3.00 43.84 5.28
CA GLY A 72 4.41 43.47 5.12
C GLY A 72 4.79 42.05 5.63
N ARG A 73 3.86 41.32 6.20
CA ARG A 73 4.14 39.95 6.73
C ARG A 73 4.18 38.93 5.61
N TYR A 74 5.09 37.99 5.69
CA TYR A 74 5.06 36.76 4.90
C TYR A 74 3.88 35.91 5.33
N TYR A 75 3.14 35.38 4.34
CA TYR A 75 2.01 34.46 4.60
C TYR A 75 2.10 33.24 3.71
N ARG A 76 1.49 32.16 4.17
CA ARG A 76 1.23 30.93 3.42
C ARG A 76 -0.22 30.52 3.69
N VAL A 77 -0.94 30.21 2.62
CA VAL A 77 -2.32 29.70 2.67
C VAL A 77 -2.36 28.38 1.92
N ASP A 78 -2.62 27.29 2.64
CA ASP A 78 -2.76 25.96 2.04
C ASP A 78 -4.09 25.86 1.29
N ILE A 79 -4.07 25.19 0.12
CA ILE A 79 -5.21 25.01 -0.77
C ILE A 79 -5.72 23.58 -0.65
N GLU A 80 -6.74 23.37 0.18
CA GLU A 80 -7.37 22.06 0.40
C GLU A 80 -8.41 21.72 -0.67
N ASP A 81 -9.01 22.73 -1.31
CA ASP A 81 -10.03 22.57 -2.35
C ASP A 81 -9.39 22.07 -3.64
N THR A 82 -9.66 20.81 -4.01
CA THR A 82 -9.12 20.15 -5.20
C THR A 82 -9.44 20.87 -6.51
N ALA A 83 -10.61 21.55 -6.59
CA ALA A 83 -10.96 22.34 -7.76
C ALA A 83 -10.05 23.57 -7.93
N LYS A 84 -9.55 24.13 -6.82
CA LYS A 84 -8.66 25.29 -6.83
C LYS A 84 -7.20 24.93 -7.09
N GLN A 85 -6.79 23.69 -6.87
CA GLN A 85 -5.41 23.22 -7.11
C GLN A 85 -5.01 23.27 -8.59
N HIS A 86 -5.97 23.33 -9.51
CA HIS A 86 -5.73 23.41 -10.95
C HIS A 86 -5.49 24.84 -11.49
N PHE A 87 -5.69 25.88 -10.66
CA PHE A 87 -5.43 27.25 -11.08
C PHE A 87 -3.96 27.62 -10.88
N SER A 88 -3.41 28.38 -11.80
CA SER A 88 -2.04 28.92 -11.65
C SER A 88 -1.97 30.10 -10.69
N VAL A 89 -3.07 30.83 -10.52
CA VAL A 89 -3.19 32.02 -9.66
C VAL A 89 -4.51 31.97 -8.90
N LEU A 90 -4.47 32.27 -7.61
CA LEU A 90 -5.66 32.38 -6.75
C LEU A 90 -5.66 33.69 -5.98
N HIS A 91 -6.88 34.18 -5.67
CA HIS A 91 -7.09 35.25 -4.71
C HIS A 91 -7.26 34.66 -3.31
N VAL A 92 -6.35 34.98 -2.40
CA VAL A 92 -6.37 34.51 -1.02
C VAL A 92 -6.35 35.68 -0.03
N ALA A 93 -7.03 35.55 1.10
CA ALA A 93 -6.97 36.54 2.14
C ALA A 93 -5.70 36.39 2.98
N CYS A 94 -5.01 37.48 3.25
CA CYS A 94 -3.88 37.48 4.16
C CYS A 94 -4.35 37.05 5.56
N PRO A 95 -3.78 36.00 6.17
CA PRO A 95 -4.24 35.51 7.48
C PRO A 95 -4.01 36.49 8.64
N TYR A 96 -3.18 37.52 8.41
CA TYR A 96 -2.85 38.52 9.44
C TYR A 96 -3.67 39.80 9.37
N CYS A 97 -4.07 40.26 8.19
CA CYS A 97 -4.78 41.53 8.04
C CYS A 97 -6.06 41.47 7.19
N GLY A 98 -6.41 40.29 6.69
CA GLY A 98 -7.61 40.08 5.88
C GLY A 98 -7.58 40.63 4.45
N THR A 99 -6.55 41.36 4.05
CA THR A 99 -6.47 41.92 2.70
C THR A 99 -6.35 40.79 1.68
N THR A 100 -7.23 40.83 0.66
CA THR A 100 -7.18 39.88 -0.45
C THR A 100 -6.01 40.19 -1.38
N MET A 101 -5.21 39.16 -1.65
CA MET A 101 -4.03 39.19 -2.50
C MET A 101 -4.15 38.16 -3.60
N SER A 102 -3.65 38.50 -4.79
CA SER A 102 -3.45 37.53 -5.87
C SER A 102 -2.07 36.90 -5.73
N GLY A 103 -1.97 35.58 -5.78
CA GLY A 103 -0.70 34.88 -5.69
C GLY A 103 -0.69 33.63 -6.55
N GLU A 104 0.51 33.20 -6.95
CA GLU A 104 0.71 31.94 -7.67
C GLU A 104 0.46 30.76 -6.78
N VAL A 105 -0.13 29.72 -7.34
CA VAL A 105 -0.32 28.44 -6.67
C VAL A 105 0.96 27.62 -6.83
N HIS A 106 1.60 27.32 -5.71
CA HIS A 106 2.80 26.49 -5.66
C HIS A 106 2.40 25.04 -5.39
N LYS A 107 2.93 24.12 -6.21
CA LYS A 107 2.78 22.68 -6.07
C LYS A 107 4.09 22.11 -5.53
N THR A 108 4.06 21.52 -4.34
CA THR A 108 5.24 20.92 -3.70
C THR A 108 4.95 19.46 -3.40
N ALA A 109 5.81 18.55 -3.86
CA ALA A 109 5.72 17.14 -3.50
C ALA A 109 5.99 16.97 -2.00
N GLU A 110 5.14 16.23 -1.31
CA GLU A 110 5.39 15.86 0.09
C GLU A 110 6.38 14.71 0.15
N ALA A 111 7.36 14.81 1.05
CA ALA A 111 8.45 13.84 1.18
C ALA A 111 8.00 12.45 1.68
N PHE A 112 6.74 12.28 2.03
CA PHE A 112 6.15 11.02 2.50
C PHE A 112 4.87 10.71 1.74
N SER A 113 4.98 9.81 0.79
CA SER A 113 3.81 9.12 0.26
C SER A 113 3.43 8.00 1.22
N TYR A 114 2.25 8.08 1.83
CA TYR A 114 1.72 6.99 2.64
C TYR A 114 1.30 5.86 1.71
N ILE A 115 2.08 4.79 1.76
CA ILE A 115 1.70 3.55 1.08
C ILE A 115 0.60 2.90 1.91
N GLY A 116 -0.61 2.86 1.35
CA GLY A 116 -1.76 2.25 1.99
C GLY A 116 -1.51 0.77 2.32
N GLU A 117 -2.26 0.27 3.29
CA GLU A 117 -2.28 -1.16 3.63
C GLU A 117 -3.20 -1.93 2.69
N ILE A 118 -2.97 -3.25 2.58
CA ILE A 118 -3.92 -4.15 1.92
C ILE A 118 -5.23 -4.14 2.72
N ARG A 119 -6.32 -3.77 2.07
CA ARG A 119 -7.66 -3.76 2.66
C ARG A 119 -8.58 -4.68 1.87
N ASP A 120 -9.27 -5.58 2.57
CA ASP A 120 -10.22 -6.53 1.98
C ASP A 120 -9.66 -7.33 0.79
N GLY A 121 -8.35 -7.64 0.82
CA GLY A 121 -7.68 -8.36 -0.26
C GLY A 121 -7.44 -7.53 -1.51
N ARG A 122 -7.38 -6.18 -1.39
CA ARG A 122 -7.07 -5.25 -2.48
C ARG A 122 -5.80 -4.47 -2.17
N GLU A 123 -4.97 -4.30 -3.21
CA GLU A 123 -3.76 -3.49 -3.10
C GLU A 123 -4.09 -1.97 -3.15
N PRO A 124 -3.22 -1.12 -2.55
CA PRO A 124 -3.60 0.27 -2.27
C PRO A 124 -3.49 1.24 -3.45
N TYR A 125 -2.81 0.88 -4.55
CA TYR A 125 -2.52 1.84 -5.64
C TYR A 125 -3.65 1.93 -6.67
N PHE A 126 -4.10 0.78 -7.17
CA PHE A 126 -5.16 0.67 -8.18
C PHE A 126 -6.44 0.09 -7.60
N GLY A 127 -6.41 -0.37 -6.34
CA GLY A 127 -7.53 -1.05 -5.70
C GLY A 127 -7.83 -2.44 -6.30
N LEU A 128 -6.86 -3.04 -6.97
CA LEU A 128 -7.02 -4.34 -7.62
C LEU A 128 -7.03 -5.48 -6.61
N GLU A 129 -7.86 -6.48 -6.89
CA GLU A 129 -7.95 -7.71 -6.09
C GLU A 129 -6.64 -8.50 -6.17
N LEU A 130 -6.14 -8.95 -5.02
CA LEU A 130 -4.96 -9.81 -4.97
C LEU A 130 -5.20 -11.12 -5.72
N TRP A 131 -4.19 -11.59 -6.46
CA TRP A 131 -4.24 -12.85 -7.17
C TRP A 131 -4.40 -14.04 -6.23
N PHE A 132 -3.64 -14.03 -5.14
CA PHE A 132 -3.73 -15.00 -4.07
C PHE A 132 -4.68 -14.52 -2.99
N LEU A 133 -5.97 -14.56 -3.29
CA LEU A 133 -7.06 -14.24 -2.35
C LEU A 133 -8.06 -15.40 -2.30
N THR A 134 -8.48 -15.75 -1.09
CA THR A 134 -9.55 -16.70 -0.78
C THR A 134 -10.27 -16.27 0.49
N SER A 135 -11.26 -17.02 0.92
CA SER A 135 -12.01 -16.76 2.15
C SER A 135 -12.04 -17.94 3.06
N PHE A 136 -11.87 -17.70 4.35
CA PHE A 136 -12.07 -18.68 5.42
C PHE A 136 -13.11 -18.15 6.41
N GLN A 137 -14.28 -18.79 6.46
CA GLN A 137 -15.40 -18.37 7.33
C GLN A 137 -15.78 -16.89 7.17
N GLY A 138 -15.84 -16.40 5.93
CA GLY A 138 -16.16 -15.00 5.60
C GLY A 138 -15.02 -14.00 5.82
N LYS A 139 -13.85 -14.45 6.28
CA LYS A 139 -12.67 -13.60 6.49
C LYS A 139 -11.68 -13.76 5.34
N PRO A 140 -11.10 -12.68 4.79
CA PRO A 140 -10.13 -12.77 3.73
C PRO A 140 -8.84 -13.45 4.20
N VAL A 141 -8.31 -14.35 3.35
CA VAL A 141 -7.00 -14.99 3.48
C VAL A 141 -6.26 -14.73 2.17
N TRP A 142 -5.11 -14.07 2.24
CA TRP A 142 -4.41 -13.61 1.07
C TRP A 142 -2.88 -13.65 1.23
N ALA A 143 -2.20 -13.61 0.08
CA ALA A 143 -0.77 -13.38 -0.01
C ALA A 143 -0.46 -12.36 -1.11
N LEU A 144 0.62 -11.59 -0.96
CA LEU A 144 1.03 -10.54 -1.89
C LEU A 144 1.60 -11.12 -3.19
N ASN A 145 2.39 -12.18 -3.06
CA ASN A 145 3.07 -12.87 -4.16
C ASN A 145 3.34 -14.34 -3.77
N ARG A 146 4.01 -15.08 -4.64
CA ARG A 146 4.32 -16.50 -4.41
C ARG A 146 5.25 -16.74 -3.22
N GLU A 147 6.18 -15.84 -2.97
CA GLU A 147 7.11 -15.94 -1.83
C GLU A 147 6.37 -15.80 -0.50
N HIS A 148 5.49 -14.79 -0.40
CA HIS A 148 4.64 -14.62 0.77
C HIS A 148 3.69 -15.81 0.96
N LEU A 149 3.13 -16.36 -0.13
CA LEU A 149 2.27 -17.54 -0.07
C LEU A 149 3.03 -18.77 0.46
N ALA A 150 4.25 -18.99 -0.05
CA ALA A 150 5.12 -20.08 0.41
C ALA A 150 5.43 -19.92 1.91
N TYR A 151 5.85 -18.73 2.34
CA TYR A 151 6.07 -18.44 3.76
C TYR A 151 4.85 -18.75 4.62
N LEU A 152 3.64 -18.35 4.22
CA LEU A 152 2.42 -18.61 4.98
C LEU A 152 2.14 -20.11 5.12
N ILE A 153 2.35 -20.89 4.06
CA ILE A 153 2.19 -22.34 4.08
C ILE A 153 3.19 -22.96 5.03
N ASP A 154 4.47 -22.62 4.90
CA ASP A 154 5.54 -23.18 5.73
C ASP A 154 5.34 -22.80 7.20
N TYR A 155 5.05 -21.54 7.48
CA TYR A 155 4.82 -21.05 8.84
C TYR A 155 3.63 -21.71 9.51
N LEU A 156 2.49 -21.84 8.80
CA LEU A 156 1.29 -22.46 9.39
C LEU A 156 1.38 -23.98 9.46
N SER A 157 2.15 -24.63 8.59
CA SER A 157 2.37 -26.09 8.60
C SER A 157 3.40 -26.55 9.62
N ALA A 158 4.32 -25.67 10.05
CA ALA A 158 5.41 -26.03 10.94
C ALA A 158 4.91 -26.50 12.32
N ASP A 159 5.57 -27.55 12.85
CA ASP A 159 5.34 -28.04 14.21
C ASP A 159 5.92 -27.09 15.24
N LEU A 160 7.14 -26.60 14.98
CA LEU A 160 7.87 -25.68 15.84
C LEU A 160 8.13 -24.35 15.10
N ARG A 161 7.74 -23.25 15.72
CA ARG A 161 7.90 -21.88 15.25
C ARG A 161 8.80 -21.11 16.18
N GLU A 162 9.86 -20.55 15.67
CA GLU A 162 10.84 -19.80 16.45
C GLU A 162 10.90 -18.37 15.99
N LYS A 163 11.14 -17.45 16.93
CA LYS A 163 11.45 -16.07 16.61
C LYS A 163 12.90 -15.96 16.15
N PRO A 164 13.22 -15.06 15.21
CA PRO A 164 14.59 -14.84 14.77
C PRO A 164 15.47 -14.40 15.94
N LEU A 165 16.71 -14.88 15.95
CA LEU A 165 17.72 -14.46 16.93
C LEU A 165 18.08 -12.99 16.63
N GLY A 166 17.87 -12.09 17.60
CA GLY A 166 18.27 -10.68 17.50
C GLY A 166 17.24 -9.69 18.03
N ARG A 167 17.42 -8.41 17.68
CA ARG A 167 16.63 -7.27 18.21
C ARG A 167 15.23 -7.08 17.59
N ALA A 168 14.80 -7.92 16.65
CA ALA A 168 13.50 -7.79 16.04
C ALA A 168 12.38 -8.01 17.08
N LYS A 169 11.82 -6.91 17.59
CA LYS A 169 10.71 -6.95 18.56
C LYS A 169 9.42 -7.52 17.95
N LYS A 170 9.22 -7.36 16.63
CA LYS A 170 8.06 -7.84 15.88
C LYS A 170 8.48 -8.70 14.71
N THR A 171 7.70 -9.73 14.44
CA THR A 171 7.90 -10.67 13.34
C THR A 171 6.67 -10.69 12.43
N GLN A 172 6.80 -11.31 11.27
CA GLN A 172 5.72 -11.38 10.28
C GLN A 172 4.47 -12.06 10.87
N SER A 173 4.63 -13.06 11.73
CA SER A 173 3.49 -13.71 12.39
C SER A 173 2.71 -12.79 13.33
N ASP A 174 3.32 -11.72 13.84
CA ASP A 174 2.61 -10.75 14.69
C ASP A 174 1.55 -9.97 13.88
N SER A 175 1.71 -9.83 12.55
CA SER A 175 0.74 -9.20 11.65
C SER A 175 -0.39 -10.16 11.25
N LEU A 176 -0.21 -11.48 11.38
CA LEU A 176 -1.22 -12.44 10.98
C LEU A 176 -2.44 -12.41 11.91
N PRO A 177 -3.66 -12.42 11.34
CA PRO A 177 -4.88 -12.49 12.11
C PRO A 177 -4.94 -13.71 13.05
N THR A 178 -5.47 -13.54 14.24
CA THR A 178 -5.55 -14.61 15.25
C THR A 178 -6.22 -15.87 14.73
N PHE A 179 -7.27 -15.75 13.90
CA PHE A 179 -7.97 -16.91 13.37
C PHE A 179 -7.09 -17.82 12.50
N MET A 180 -6.07 -17.26 11.82
CA MET A 180 -5.11 -18.02 11.03
C MET A 180 -4.13 -18.80 11.92
N LYS A 181 -3.76 -18.23 13.05
CA LYS A 181 -2.81 -18.82 14.02
C LYS A 181 -3.43 -19.90 14.92
N THR A 182 -4.76 -19.92 15.02
CA THR A 182 -5.50 -20.85 15.89
C THR A 182 -5.34 -22.30 15.42
N ALA A 183 -4.90 -23.20 16.30
CA ALA A 183 -4.59 -24.59 15.97
C ALA A 183 -5.72 -25.32 15.21
N LYS A 184 -6.98 -25.16 15.66
CA LYS A 184 -8.16 -25.80 15.03
C LYS A 184 -8.43 -25.37 13.58
N ASN A 185 -7.90 -24.22 13.15
CA ASN A 185 -8.13 -23.66 11.81
C ASN A 185 -6.98 -23.94 10.84
N ARG A 186 -5.78 -24.23 11.36
CA ARG A 186 -4.53 -24.30 10.60
C ARG A 186 -4.59 -25.23 9.40
N GLU A 187 -4.96 -26.50 9.62
CA GLU A 187 -5.00 -27.49 8.53
C GLU A 187 -5.90 -27.04 7.39
N ARG A 188 -7.06 -26.48 7.73
CA ARG A 188 -8.02 -25.99 6.73
C ARG A 188 -7.49 -24.76 5.97
N ILE A 189 -6.82 -23.84 6.68
CA ILE A 189 -6.21 -22.66 6.07
C ILE A 189 -5.02 -23.06 5.19
N VAL A 190 -4.14 -23.95 5.65
CA VAL A 190 -3.03 -24.50 4.84
C VAL A 190 -3.55 -25.17 3.58
N LYS A 191 -4.65 -25.91 3.66
CA LYS A 191 -5.27 -26.49 2.46
C LYS A 191 -5.72 -25.43 1.46
N LEU A 192 -6.35 -24.34 1.93
CA LEU A 192 -6.74 -23.20 1.07
C LEU A 192 -5.53 -22.51 0.45
N LEU A 193 -4.47 -22.28 1.23
CA LEU A 193 -3.23 -21.66 0.73
C LEU A 193 -2.56 -22.53 -0.36
N ARG A 194 -2.50 -23.86 -0.15
CA ARG A 194 -1.98 -24.79 -1.17
C ARG A 194 -2.80 -24.79 -2.45
N GLN A 195 -4.13 -24.71 -2.35
CA GLN A 195 -4.98 -24.54 -3.54
C GLN A 195 -4.68 -23.25 -4.30
N MET A 196 -4.28 -22.18 -3.63
CA MET A 196 -3.85 -20.94 -4.30
C MET A 196 -2.50 -21.08 -5.00
N GLN A 197 -1.61 -22.00 -4.59
CA GLN A 197 -0.34 -22.26 -5.29
C GLN A 197 -0.54 -22.86 -6.69
N GLU A 198 -1.66 -23.53 -6.92
CA GLU A 198 -2.01 -24.17 -8.20
C GLU A 198 -2.46 -23.17 -9.28
N LYS A 199 -2.67 -21.89 -8.90
CA LYS A 199 -2.96 -20.82 -9.84
C LYS A 199 -1.68 -20.38 -10.58
#